data_0728073dc661592c18aa5f2a635e8d70
#
_entry.id   0728073dc661592c18aa5f2a635e8d70
#
_cell.length_a   1.000
_cell.length_b   1.000
_cell.length_c   1.000
_cell.angle_alpha   90.00
_cell.angle_beta   90.00
_cell.angle_gamma   90.00
#
_symmetry.space_group_name_H-M   'P 1'
#
loop_
_entity.id
_entity.type
_entity.pdbx_description
1 polymer ?
#
loop_
_entity_poly.entity_id
_entity_poly.type
_entity_poly.pdbx_seq_one_letter_code
_entity_poly.pdbx_strand_id
1 'polypeptide(L)'
;MVAVPAVAQERVTLGWGRLLTNDAIGDGKDRWRTGSYVLSRVRGPNWSGSLPGRPGEILEFRMRLETIAPADLVVANPLDRRYVGALSLGMHTHFETAGVESSIGMDAVIVGPQTGISSLHGDLHDLLGLPDPTVFGGQIADDVFLTLTAEFGRTLPLGANAQVRPFIEAQAGAETLVRVGGDMTFGGFATEALMLRDSATGQRYRAAAGDRVEGLSVMLGGDIAKVYDSEYFLATDAITPTDTRRRLRAGMHWQGAQSEVFYGLTWLGKEFEEQPDEQVLGSINLRLQF
;
A
#
# COMPACT_ATOMS: atom_id res chain seq x y z
N MET A 1 32.95 34.48 0.75
CA MET A 1 31.66 33.76 0.81
C MET A 1 31.41 33.43 2.26
N VAL A 2 30.43 34.05 2.90
CA VAL A 2 30.00 33.69 4.25
C VAL A 2 28.99 32.54 4.11
N ALA A 3 29.34 31.37 4.60
CA ALA A 3 28.40 30.26 4.68
C ALA A 3 27.30 30.65 5.68
N VAL A 4 26.11 30.92 5.21
CA VAL A 4 24.93 31.05 6.06
C VAL A 4 24.65 29.65 6.63
N PRO A 5 24.62 29.46 7.97
CA PRO A 5 24.28 28.17 8.53
C PRO A 5 22.87 27.81 8.09
N ALA A 6 22.71 26.67 7.44
CA ALA A 6 21.39 26.12 7.16
C ALA A 6 20.74 25.81 8.50
N VAL A 7 19.85 26.65 8.96
CA VAL A 7 18.99 26.34 10.13
C VAL A 7 18.14 25.16 9.71
N ALA A 8 18.41 24.00 10.31
CA ALA A 8 17.58 22.83 10.10
C ALA A 8 16.16 23.18 10.56
N GLN A 9 15.24 23.31 9.62
CA GLN A 9 13.86 23.60 9.94
C GLN A 9 13.29 22.47 10.80
N GLU A 10 12.76 22.81 11.97
CA GLU A 10 12.22 21.83 12.90
C GLU A 10 11.04 21.10 12.23
N ARG A 11 11.07 19.76 12.23
CA ARG A 11 10.01 18.94 11.67
C ARG A 11 9.13 18.39 12.77
N VAL A 12 7.85 18.72 12.70
CA VAL A 12 6.81 18.17 13.57
C VAL A 12 6.11 16.96 12.92
N THR A 13 5.34 16.20 13.68
CA THR A 13 4.47 15.17 13.11
C THR A 13 3.21 15.86 12.54
N LEU A 14 3.04 15.75 11.24
CA LEU A 14 1.90 16.32 10.51
C LEU A 14 0.69 15.40 10.55
N GLY A 15 0.91 14.09 10.68
CA GLY A 15 -0.15 13.12 10.79
C GLY A 15 0.33 11.67 10.70
N TRP A 16 -0.65 10.78 10.81
CA TRP A 16 -0.47 9.34 10.72
C TRP A 16 -1.46 8.78 9.71
N GLY A 17 -0.96 8.00 8.74
CA GLY A 17 -1.75 7.21 7.83
C GLY A 17 -1.69 5.74 8.21
N ARG A 18 -2.78 5.01 8.01
CA ARG A 18 -2.82 3.57 8.19
C ARG A 18 -3.90 2.95 7.31
N LEU A 19 -3.68 1.71 6.92
CA LEU A 19 -4.67 0.91 6.21
C LEU A 19 -4.45 -0.54 6.60
N LEU A 20 -5.51 -1.22 7.01
CA LEU A 20 -5.55 -2.66 7.17
C LEU A 20 -6.25 -3.25 5.96
N THR A 21 -5.65 -4.25 5.35
CA THR A 21 -6.20 -4.97 4.21
C THR A 21 -6.19 -6.46 4.53
N ASN A 22 -7.26 -7.15 4.18
CA ASN A 22 -7.36 -8.60 4.32
C ASN A 22 -8.40 -9.15 3.35
N ASP A 23 -8.19 -10.36 2.85
CA ASP A 23 -9.12 -11.06 1.98
C ASP A 23 -10.36 -11.59 2.72
N ALA A 24 -10.27 -11.86 4.03
CA ALA A 24 -11.42 -12.24 4.85
C ALA A 24 -12.53 -11.17 4.85
N ILE A 25 -12.17 -9.89 4.71
CA ILE A 25 -13.12 -8.79 4.55
C ILE A 25 -13.30 -8.37 3.08
N GLY A 26 -12.80 -9.17 2.15
CA GLY A 26 -12.94 -9.06 0.71
C GLY A 26 -13.76 -10.22 0.14
N ASP A 27 -13.10 -11.25 -0.40
CA ASP A 27 -13.77 -12.46 -0.95
C ASP A 27 -13.97 -13.58 0.08
N GLY A 28 -13.52 -13.36 1.32
CA GLY A 28 -13.74 -14.32 2.42
C GLY A 28 -12.82 -15.52 2.38
N LYS A 29 -11.71 -15.46 1.67
CA LYS A 29 -10.72 -16.53 1.55
C LYS A 29 -9.42 -16.13 2.27
N ASP A 30 -8.49 -17.09 2.42
CA ASP A 30 -7.19 -16.87 3.04
C ASP A 30 -6.13 -17.38 2.07
N ARG A 31 -5.80 -16.58 1.04
CA ARG A 31 -4.95 -17.00 -0.07
C ARG A 31 -4.26 -15.84 -0.76
N TRP A 32 -3.15 -16.14 -1.43
CA TRP A 32 -2.33 -15.24 -2.23
C TRP A 32 -1.96 -13.97 -1.46
N ARG A 33 -2.38 -12.78 -1.86
CA ARG A 33 -2.16 -11.57 -1.07
C ARG A 33 -3.20 -11.49 0.04
N THR A 34 -3.07 -12.35 1.06
CA THR A 34 -4.12 -12.54 2.08
C THR A 34 -4.27 -11.36 3.02
N GLY A 35 -3.17 -10.68 3.37
CA GLY A 35 -3.28 -9.55 4.29
C GLY A 35 -2.12 -8.57 4.23
N SER A 36 -2.40 -7.31 4.57
CA SER A 36 -1.38 -6.30 4.79
C SER A 36 -1.81 -5.25 5.80
N TYR A 37 -0.85 -4.68 6.49
CA TYR A 37 -1.05 -3.51 7.33
C TYR A 37 0.04 -2.48 7.04
N VAL A 38 -0.36 -1.27 6.68
CA VAL A 38 0.56 -0.15 6.50
C VAL A 38 0.32 0.91 7.57
N LEU A 39 1.42 1.42 8.13
CA LEU A 39 1.46 2.54 9.04
C LEU A 39 2.49 3.54 8.55
N SER A 40 2.05 4.79 8.34
CA SER A 40 2.90 5.89 7.88
C SER A 40 2.86 7.04 8.88
N ARG A 41 4.03 7.50 9.31
CA ARG A 41 4.21 8.73 10.07
C ARG A 41 4.74 9.81 9.14
N VAL A 42 3.99 10.89 8.97
CA VAL A 42 4.41 12.02 8.15
C VAL A 42 4.97 13.13 9.03
N ARG A 43 6.14 13.64 8.65
CA ARG A 43 6.83 14.74 9.31
C ARG A 43 7.19 15.85 8.32
N GLY A 44 7.06 17.08 8.77
CA GLY A 44 7.42 18.28 8.00
C GLY A 44 7.35 19.52 8.88
N PRO A 45 7.61 20.71 8.32
CA PRO A 45 7.52 21.95 9.09
C PRO A 45 6.07 22.30 9.46
N ASN A 46 5.15 22.16 8.53
CA ASN A 46 3.72 22.35 8.68
C ASN A 46 2.98 21.67 7.52
N TRP A 47 1.68 21.47 7.67
CA TRP A 47 0.79 21.11 6.58
C TRP A 47 -0.14 22.27 6.23
N SER A 48 -0.10 22.73 4.99
CA SER A 48 -0.85 23.88 4.47
C SER A 48 -1.99 23.48 3.51
N GLY A 49 -2.35 22.19 3.46
CA GLY A 49 -3.33 21.68 2.49
C GLY A 49 -2.73 21.34 1.12
N SER A 50 -1.46 21.61 0.90
CA SER A 50 -0.76 21.37 -0.37
C SER A 50 0.66 20.84 -0.15
N LEU A 51 1.19 20.15 -1.16
CA LEU A 51 2.56 19.66 -1.16
C LEU A 51 3.56 20.82 -1.31
N PRO A 52 4.74 20.74 -0.65
CA PRO A 52 5.81 21.72 -0.84
C PRO A 52 6.46 21.56 -2.23
N GLY A 53 7.12 22.62 -2.69
CA GLY A 53 7.80 22.62 -3.98
C GLY A 53 9.16 21.90 -4.01
N ARG A 54 9.65 21.38 -2.88
CA ARG A 54 10.98 20.78 -2.78
C ARG A 54 10.93 19.40 -2.10
N PRO A 55 11.70 18.42 -2.63
CA PRO A 55 11.86 17.15 -1.94
C PRO A 55 12.54 17.36 -0.57
N GLY A 56 12.24 16.45 0.37
CA GLY A 56 12.82 16.45 1.71
C GLY A 56 12.14 17.38 2.71
N GLU A 57 11.23 18.27 2.31
CA GLU A 57 10.47 19.09 3.27
C GLU A 57 9.42 18.26 4.00
N ILE A 58 8.69 17.40 3.28
CA ILE A 58 7.80 16.41 3.86
C ILE A 58 8.43 15.03 3.73
N LEU A 59 8.54 14.34 4.86
CA LEU A 59 9.05 12.97 4.95
C LEU A 59 7.97 12.05 5.52
N GLU A 60 7.77 10.92 4.87
CA GLU A 60 7.00 9.80 5.37
C GLU A 60 7.96 8.72 5.85
N PHE A 61 7.73 8.22 7.06
CA PHE A 61 8.33 7.00 7.59
C PHE A 61 7.26 5.92 7.56
N ARG A 62 7.48 4.91 6.74
CA ARG A 62 6.52 3.85 6.44
C ARG A 62 6.98 2.53 7.04
N MET A 63 6.06 1.84 7.67
CA MET A 63 6.15 0.42 8.01
C MET A 63 5.00 -0.31 7.31
N ARG A 64 5.28 -1.43 6.67
CA ARG A 64 4.28 -2.29 6.08
C ARG A 64 4.57 -3.75 6.41
N LEU A 65 3.56 -4.43 6.90
CA LEU A 65 3.52 -5.88 7.03
C LEU A 65 2.68 -6.44 5.88
N GLU A 66 3.11 -7.52 5.27
CA GLU A 66 2.36 -8.19 4.21
C GLU A 66 2.49 -9.70 4.34
N THR A 67 1.37 -10.38 4.23
CA THR A 67 1.26 -11.83 4.18
C THR A 67 0.84 -12.23 2.77
N ILE A 68 1.64 -13.07 2.14
CA ILE A 68 1.35 -13.68 0.86
C ILE A 68 1.38 -15.18 1.06
N ALA A 69 0.33 -15.90 0.69
CA ALA A 69 0.14 -17.30 1.03
C ALA A 69 -0.28 -18.13 -0.19
N PRO A 70 -0.06 -19.44 -0.23
CA PRO A 70 -0.72 -20.31 -1.20
C PRO A 70 -2.23 -20.38 -0.93
N ALA A 71 -3.01 -20.90 -1.87
CA ALA A 71 -4.45 -21.04 -1.74
C ALA A 71 -4.86 -22.08 -0.69
N ASP A 72 -4.01 -23.04 -0.39
CA ASP A 72 -4.19 -24.01 0.68
C ASP A 72 -3.03 -23.90 1.67
N LEU A 73 -3.33 -23.56 2.91
CA LEU A 73 -2.35 -23.39 3.97
C LEU A 73 -1.93 -24.70 4.64
N VAL A 74 -2.69 -25.78 4.39
CA VAL A 74 -2.44 -27.09 5.00
C VAL A 74 -1.78 -28.05 4.02
N VAL A 75 -2.21 -28.05 2.76
CA VAL A 75 -1.68 -28.97 1.74
C VAL A 75 -0.87 -28.19 0.71
N ALA A 76 0.44 -28.39 0.72
CA ALA A 76 1.33 -27.74 -0.24
C ALA A 76 1.05 -28.19 -1.68
N ASN A 77 0.85 -27.22 -2.58
CA ASN A 77 0.66 -27.44 -3.99
C ASN A 77 1.85 -26.88 -4.78
N PRO A 78 2.62 -27.69 -5.53
CA PRO A 78 3.77 -27.19 -6.31
C PRO A 78 3.37 -26.25 -7.46
N LEU A 79 2.10 -26.23 -7.86
CA LEU A 79 1.53 -25.31 -8.86
C LEU A 79 0.92 -24.06 -8.21
N ASP A 80 1.24 -23.78 -6.96
CA ASP A 80 0.85 -22.55 -6.25
C ASP A 80 2.10 -21.86 -5.69
N ARG A 81 1.93 -20.60 -5.32
CA ARG A 81 3.02 -19.79 -4.77
C ARG A 81 3.44 -20.25 -3.37
N ARG A 82 4.67 -19.93 -3.03
CA ARG A 82 5.15 -20.10 -1.65
C ARG A 82 4.57 -19.06 -0.72
N TYR A 83 4.56 -19.39 0.56
CA TYR A 83 4.27 -18.41 1.61
C TYR A 83 5.40 -17.37 1.68
N VAL A 84 5.04 -16.09 1.86
CA VAL A 84 5.94 -14.97 2.09
C VAL A 84 5.40 -14.10 3.22
N GLY A 85 6.16 -14.00 4.30
CA GLY A 85 6.00 -12.89 5.25
C GLY A 85 6.95 -11.77 4.87
N ALA A 86 6.46 -10.56 4.63
CA ALA A 86 7.28 -9.41 4.27
C ALA A 86 7.06 -8.23 5.23
N LEU A 87 8.16 -7.69 5.77
CA LEU A 87 8.21 -6.46 6.55
C LEU A 87 8.97 -5.41 5.75
N SER A 88 8.32 -4.29 5.41
CA SER A 88 8.96 -3.15 4.76
C SER A 88 9.10 -1.99 5.73
N LEU A 89 10.30 -1.40 5.77
CA LEU A 89 10.62 -0.20 6.53
C LEU A 89 11.20 0.84 5.58
N GLY A 90 10.52 1.97 5.39
CA GLY A 90 10.88 2.93 4.36
C GLY A 90 10.80 4.39 4.76
N MET A 91 11.44 5.20 3.93
CA MET A 91 11.40 6.64 4.00
C MET A 91 11.10 7.21 2.60
N HIS A 92 10.07 8.04 2.51
CA HIS A 92 9.62 8.67 1.27
C HIS A 92 9.53 10.18 1.45
N THR A 93 9.70 10.92 0.37
CA THR A 93 9.47 12.37 0.32
C THR A 93 8.34 12.69 -0.64
N HIS A 94 7.54 13.69 -0.28
CA HIS A 94 6.39 14.13 -1.04
C HIS A 94 6.53 15.62 -1.38
N PHE A 95 6.41 15.95 -2.66
CA PHE A 95 6.53 17.32 -3.14
C PHE A 95 5.75 17.51 -4.45
N GLU A 96 5.52 18.76 -4.85
CA GLU A 96 4.87 19.10 -6.11
C GLU A 96 5.73 20.08 -6.89
N THR A 97 5.95 19.80 -8.16
CA THR A 97 6.65 20.69 -9.06
C THR A 97 5.90 20.81 -10.39
N ALA A 98 5.60 22.03 -10.81
CA ALA A 98 4.86 22.31 -12.04
C ALA A 98 3.50 21.58 -12.15
N GLY A 99 2.79 21.40 -11.04
CA GLY A 99 1.51 20.71 -10.96
C GLY A 99 1.60 19.19 -11.04
N VAL A 100 2.81 18.63 -10.88
CA VAL A 100 3.05 17.18 -10.77
C VAL A 100 3.37 16.86 -9.32
N GLU A 101 2.48 16.11 -8.68
CA GLU A 101 2.68 15.53 -7.36
C GLU A 101 3.65 14.36 -7.46
N SER A 102 4.67 14.36 -6.64
CA SER A 102 5.75 13.37 -6.65
C SER A 102 5.89 12.72 -5.27
N SER A 103 6.02 11.39 -5.27
CA SER A 103 6.43 10.61 -4.12
C SER A 103 7.65 9.78 -4.52
N ILE A 104 8.77 9.97 -3.84
CA ILE A 104 10.00 9.22 -4.10
C ILE A 104 10.52 8.69 -2.78
N GLY A 105 10.87 7.43 -2.73
CA GLY A 105 11.35 6.81 -1.50
C GLY A 105 12.06 5.49 -1.70
N MET A 106 12.46 4.94 -0.57
CA MET A 106 13.22 3.72 -0.46
C MET A 106 12.74 2.93 0.75
N ASP A 107 12.55 1.63 0.56
CA ASP A 107 12.17 0.67 1.59
C ASP A 107 13.22 -0.44 1.69
N ALA A 108 13.57 -0.83 2.91
CA ALA A 108 14.19 -2.12 3.19
C ALA A 108 13.06 -3.15 3.32
N VAL A 109 12.95 -4.05 2.37
CA VAL A 109 11.96 -5.13 2.36
C VAL A 109 12.62 -6.40 2.87
N ILE A 110 12.26 -6.78 4.08
CA ILE A 110 12.74 -7.97 4.79
C ILE A 110 11.73 -9.07 4.54
N VAL A 111 12.17 -10.25 4.11
CA VAL A 111 11.29 -11.39 3.83
C VAL A 111 11.72 -12.62 4.61
N GLY A 112 10.83 -13.61 4.68
CA GLY A 112 11.08 -14.92 5.24
C GLY A 112 10.76 -15.06 6.73
N PRO A 113 11.15 -16.20 7.34
CA PRO A 113 10.89 -16.54 8.73
C PRO A 113 11.34 -15.46 9.73
N GLN A 114 12.46 -14.77 9.45
CA GLN A 114 12.99 -13.70 10.30
C GLN A 114 12.01 -12.57 10.59
N THR A 115 10.97 -12.39 9.75
CA THR A 115 9.94 -11.35 9.96
C THR A 115 8.99 -11.69 11.10
N GLY A 116 8.88 -12.95 11.51
CA GLY A 116 7.90 -13.45 12.49
C GLY A 116 6.46 -13.46 12.01
N ILE A 117 6.20 -13.07 10.75
CA ILE A 117 4.82 -12.96 10.19
C ILE A 117 4.16 -14.32 10.09
N SER A 118 4.89 -15.38 9.71
CA SER A 118 4.35 -16.74 9.69
C SER A 118 3.91 -17.21 11.08
N SER A 119 4.69 -16.91 12.13
CA SER A 119 4.29 -17.22 13.51
C SER A 119 3.04 -16.46 13.93
N LEU A 120 3.01 -15.14 13.65
CA LEU A 120 1.83 -14.30 13.94
C LEU A 120 0.58 -14.81 13.20
N HIS A 121 0.72 -15.28 11.95
CA HIS A 121 -0.38 -15.83 11.16
C HIS A 121 -0.87 -17.15 11.76
N GLY A 122 0.03 -18.05 12.18
CA GLY A 122 -0.31 -19.28 12.91
C GLY A 122 -1.05 -18.99 14.22
N ASP A 123 -0.52 -18.10 15.06
CA ASP A 123 -1.15 -17.68 16.31
C ASP A 123 -2.56 -17.12 16.11
N LEU A 124 -2.78 -16.40 14.98
CA LEU A 124 -4.11 -15.91 14.62
C LEU A 124 -5.07 -17.05 14.23
N HIS A 125 -4.58 -18.06 13.50
CA HIS A 125 -5.37 -19.25 13.18
C HIS A 125 -5.78 -19.99 14.45
N ASP A 126 -4.85 -20.21 15.38
CA ASP A 126 -5.14 -20.83 16.67
C ASP A 126 -6.20 -20.05 17.46
N LEU A 127 -6.06 -18.72 17.53
CA LEU A 127 -7.02 -17.85 18.20
C LEU A 127 -8.43 -17.93 17.61
N LEU A 128 -8.52 -18.08 16.28
CA LEU A 128 -9.80 -18.16 15.56
C LEU A 128 -10.33 -19.57 15.40
N GLY A 129 -9.61 -20.60 15.85
CA GLY A 129 -9.97 -22.01 15.70
C GLY A 129 -9.95 -22.48 14.24
N LEU A 130 -9.08 -21.87 13.42
CA LEU A 130 -8.86 -22.26 12.03
C LEU A 130 -7.80 -23.39 11.95
N PRO A 131 -7.73 -24.14 10.83
CA PRO A 131 -6.69 -25.16 10.65
C PRO A 131 -5.28 -24.57 10.73
N ASP A 132 -4.36 -25.30 11.38
CA ASP A 132 -2.94 -24.90 11.51
C ASP A 132 -2.26 -24.89 10.15
N PRO A 133 -1.64 -23.79 9.75
CA PRO A 133 -0.88 -23.73 8.51
C PRO A 133 0.38 -24.60 8.58
N THR A 134 0.53 -25.52 7.63
CA THR A 134 1.72 -26.41 7.54
C THR A 134 2.72 -25.95 6.46
N VAL A 135 2.32 -25.01 5.60
CA VAL A 135 3.11 -24.55 4.44
C VAL A 135 4.30 -23.67 4.81
N PHE A 136 4.39 -23.22 6.06
CA PHE A 136 5.47 -22.32 6.52
C PHE A 136 6.88 -22.91 6.37
N GLY A 137 7.04 -24.25 6.44
CA GLY A 137 8.32 -24.91 6.20
C GLY A 137 8.89 -24.74 4.78
N GLY A 138 8.02 -24.42 3.81
CA GLY A 138 8.38 -24.17 2.41
C GLY A 138 8.36 -22.69 2.00
N GLN A 139 8.26 -21.77 2.97
CA GLN A 139 8.19 -20.33 2.69
C GLN A 139 9.48 -19.81 2.02
N ILE A 140 9.40 -18.60 1.42
CA ILE A 140 10.57 -17.89 0.92
C ILE A 140 11.57 -17.71 2.07
N ALA A 141 12.85 -17.99 1.78
CA ALA A 141 13.93 -17.89 2.76
C ALA A 141 14.19 -16.44 3.20
N ASP A 142 14.93 -16.30 4.30
CA ASP A 142 15.34 -14.99 4.83
C ASP A 142 16.18 -14.23 3.81
N ASP A 143 15.73 -13.03 3.45
CA ASP A 143 16.49 -12.08 2.64
C ASP A 143 16.08 -10.63 2.94
N VAL A 144 16.82 -9.66 2.38
CA VAL A 144 16.57 -8.23 2.51
C VAL A 144 16.80 -7.54 1.18
N PHE A 145 15.76 -6.91 0.63
CA PHE A 145 15.81 -6.20 -0.64
C PHE A 145 15.66 -4.70 -0.44
N LEU A 146 16.62 -3.94 -0.94
CA LEU A 146 16.47 -2.48 -1.04
C LEU A 146 15.55 -2.17 -2.23
N THR A 147 14.42 -1.55 -1.94
CA THR A 147 13.39 -1.26 -2.95
C THR A 147 13.23 0.25 -3.09
N LEU A 148 13.46 0.76 -4.29
CA LEU A 148 13.23 2.14 -4.67
C LEU A 148 11.85 2.28 -5.29
N THR A 149 11.12 3.34 -4.94
CA THR A 149 9.80 3.65 -5.52
C THR A 149 9.71 5.11 -5.89
N ALA A 150 9.14 5.40 -7.06
CA ALA A 150 8.81 6.74 -7.50
C ALA A 150 7.41 6.73 -8.12
N GLU A 151 6.51 7.59 -7.63
CA GLU A 151 5.19 7.84 -8.19
C GLU A 151 5.08 9.30 -8.60
N PHE A 152 4.55 9.55 -9.79
CA PHE A 152 4.22 10.88 -10.30
C PHE A 152 2.76 10.90 -10.70
N GLY A 153 2.03 11.90 -10.25
CA GLY A 153 0.60 12.05 -10.56
C GLY A 153 0.20 13.50 -10.66
N ARG A 154 -1.00 13.74 -11.14
CA ARG A 154 -1.56 15.08 -11.22
C ARG A 154 -3.05 15.05 -10.87
N THR A 155 -3.41 15.77 -9.83
CA THR A 155 -4.81 15.94 -9.46
C THR A 155 -5.46 17.00 -10.34
N LEU A 156 -6.52 16.63 -11.03
CA LEU A 156 -7.30 17.47 -11.91
C LEU A 156 -8.73 17.58 -11.36
N PRO A 157 -9.22 18.78 -11.03
CA PRO A 157 -10.60 18.95 -10.56
C PRO A 157 -11.60 18.67 -11.69
N LEU A 158 -12.69 17.98 -11.37
CA LEU A 158 -13.84 17.70 -12.22
C LEU A 158 -15.09 18.40 -11.63
N GLY A 159 -15.10 19.74 -11.62
CA GLY A 159 -16.13 20.53 -10.93
C GLY A 159 -15.85 20.69 -9.43
N ALA A 160 -16.89 21.00 -8.64
CA ALA A 160 -16.75 21.37 -7.24
C ALA A 160 -16.49 20.19 -6.28
N ASN A 161 -16.97 18.99 -6.62
CA ASN A 161 -17.03 17.86 -5.70
C ASN A 161 -16.39 16.58 -6.27
N ALA A 162 -15.65 16.67 -7.37
CA ALA A 162 -14.98 15.52 -7.97
C ALA A 162 -13.59 15.88 -8.47
N GLN A 163 -12.69 14.91 -8.46
CA GLN A 163 -11.34 15.02 -9.00
C GLN A 163 -10.89 13.70 -9.60
N VAL A 164 -10.04 13.78 -10.61
CA VAL A 164 -9.34 12.63 -11.20
C VAL A 164 -7.83 12.83 -11.03
N ARG A 165 -7.12 11.74 -10.74
CA ARG A 165 -5.66 11.76 -10.59
C ARG A 165 -5.04 10.62 -11.41
N PRO A 166 -4.65 10.86 -12.68
CA PRO A 166 -3.76 9.96 -13.40
C PRO A 166 -2.40 9.90 -12.72
N PHE A 167 -1.73 8.73 -12.79
CA PHE A 167 -0.40 8.54 -12.23
C PHE A 167 0.40 7.51 -13.01
N ILE A 168 1.72 7.60 -12.84
CA ILE A 168 2.71 6.58 -13.21
C ILE A 168 3.55 6.26 -11.98
N GLU A 169 3.88 4.99 -11.79
CA GLU A 169 4.74 4.50 -10.72
C GLU A 169 5.83 3.61 -11.31
N ALA A 170 7.02 3.71 -10.77
CA ALA A 170 8.12 2.78 -11.04
C ALA A 170 8.65 2.27 -9.70
N GLN A 171 8.94 0.98 -9.64
CA GLN A 171 9.54 0.30 -8.49
C GLN A 171 10.69 -0.57 -8.96
N ALA A 172 11.78 -0.63 -8.19
CA ALA A 172 12.93 -1.51 -8.42
C ALA A 172 13.46 -2.06 -7.10
N GLY A 173 13.54 -3.37 -6.95
CA GLY A 173 13.97 -4.07 -5.73
C GLY A 173 13.22 -5.39 -5.55
N ALA A 174 12.55 -5.61 -4.42
CA ALA A 174 11.79 -6.85 -4.16
C ALA A 174 10.78 -7.19 -5.27
N GLU A 175 10.21 -6.19 -5.90
CA GLU A 175 9.54 -6.30 -7.20
C GLU A 175 10.05 -5.16 -8.10
N THR A 176 10.26 -5.47 -9.38
CA THR A 176 10.66 -4.48 -10.40
C THR A 176 9.53 -4.34 -11.41
N LEU A 177 8.92 -3.15 -11.44
CA LEU A 177 7.74 -2.90 -12.27
C LEU A 177 7.61 -1.41 -12.67
N VAL A 178 6.84 -1.20 -13.74
CA VAL A 178 6.28 0.11 -14.11
C VAL A 178 4.77 -0.01 -14.15
N ARG A 179 4.07 0.94 -13.60
CA ARG A 179 2.62 0.96 -13.46
C ARG A 179 2.04 2.27 -13.95
N VAL A 180 0.89 2.21 -14.60
CA VAL A 180 0.10 3.38 -14.97
C VAL A 180 -1.34 3.20 -14.50
N GLY A 181 -1.97 4.27 -14.06
CA GLY A 181 -3.33 4.18 -13.56
C GLY A 181 -3.97 5.53 -13.31
N GLY A 182 -5.13 5.47 -12.66
CA GLY A 182 -5.85 6.66 -12.26
C GLY A 182 -6.80 6.39 -11.10
N ASP A 183 -7.05 7.45 -10.34
CA ASP A 183 -8.01 7.49 -9.24
C ASP A 183 -9.03 8.58 -9.50
N MET A 184 -10.27 8.34 -9.15
CA MET A 184 -11.36 9.31 -9.17
C MET A 184 -11.94 9.39 -7.75
N THR A 185 -12.12 10.60 -7.24
CA THR A 185 -12.69 10.85 -5.92
C THR A 185 -13.87 11.78 -6.05
N PHE A 186 -14.98 11.40 -5.44
CA PHE A 186 -16.21 12.21 -5.30
C PHE A 186 -16.36 12.56 -3.81
N GLY A 187 -16.56 13.83 -3.49
CA GLY A 187 -16.63 14.34 -2.11
C GLY A 187 -15.30 14.90 -1.59
N GLY A 188 -15.27 15.25 -0.30
CA GLY A 188 -14.19 16.04 0.31
C GLY A 188 -12.99 15.24 0.86
N PHE A 189 -12.96 13.92 0.76
CA PHE A 189 -11.96 13.07 1.44
C PHE A 189 -10.50 13.42 1.11
N ALA A 190 -10.21 13.69 -0.16
CA ALA A 190 -8.86 14.01 -0.61
C ALA A 190 -8.57 15.52 -0.70
N THR A 191 -9.53 16.37 -0.30
CA THR A 191 -9.36 17.82 -0.33
C THR A 191 -8.37 18.24 0.75
N GLU A 192 -7.37 19.03 0.35
CA GLU A 192 -6.32 19.53 1.23
C GLU A 192 -5.64 18.44 2.09
N ALA A 193 -5.61 17.21 1.61
CA ALA A 193 -5.06 16.07 2.32
C ALA A 193 -3.84 15.48 1.62
N LEU A 194 -2.84 15.07 2.39
CA LEU A 194 -1.79 14.20 1.91
C LEU A 194 -2.33 12.77 1.84
N MET A 195 -2.54 12.32 0.61
CA MET A 195 -3.00 10.97 0.31
C MET A 195 -1.82 10.08 -0.09
N LEU A 196 -1.55 9.05 0.68
CA LEU A 196 -0.55 8.03 0.39
C LEU A 196 -1.19 6.85 -0.35
N ARG A 197 -0.38 6.05 -1.07
CA ARG A 197 -0.85 4.85 -1.76
C ARG A 197 -0.35 3.59 -1.08
N ASP A 198 -1.24 2.66 -0.84
CA ASP A 198 -0.90 1.29 -0.44
C ASP A 198 -0.37 0.51 -1.65
N SER A 199 0.79 -0.13 -1.52
CA SER A 199 1.44 -0.84 -2.63
C SER A 199 0.73 -2.13 -3.00
N ALA A 200 0.08 -2.83 -2.06
CA ALA A 200 -0.64 -4.08 -2.32
C ALA A 200 -1.93 -3.82 -3.11
N THR A 201 -2.78 -2.95 -2.63
CA THR A 201 -4.11 -2.71 -3.19
C THR A 201 -4.19 -1.53 -4.16
N GLY A 202 -3.25 -0.59 -4.05
CA GLY A 202 -3.35 0.70 -4.72
C GLY A 202 -4.37 1.67 -4.11
N GLN A 203 -5.07 1.28 -3.04
CA GLN A 203 -5.97 2.18 -2.31
C GLN A 203 -5.19 3.38 -1.76
N ARG A 204 -5.82 4.55 -1.83
CA ARG A 204 -5.23 5.75 -1.23
C ARG A 204 -5.78 5.96 0.17
N TYR A 205 -4.90 6.25 1.12
CA TYR A 205 -5.25 6.53 2.51
C TYR A 205 -4.67 7.86 2.96
N ARG A 206 -5.40 8.55 3.83
CA ARG A 206 -5.04 9.89 4.31
C ARG A 206 -3.99 9.80 5.42
N ALA A 207 -2.90 10.56 5.30
CA ALA A 207 -1.86 10.65 6.31
C ALA A 207 -1.79 12.01 7.01
N ALA A 208 -2.03 13.11 6.27
CA ALA A 208 -2.19 14.43 6.84
C ALA A 208 -3.41 15.10 6.19
N ALA A 209 -4.08 15.97 6.92
CA ALA A 209 -5.26 16.69 6.43
C ALA A 209 -5.19 18.16 6.87
N GLY A 210 -5.74 19.04 6.04
CA GLY A 210 -6.18 20.36 6.41
C GLY A 210 -7.53 20.31 7.14
N ASP A 211 -8.43 21.21 6.79
CA ASP A 211 -9.77 21.23 7.34
C ASP A 211 -10.56 19.96 6.99
N ARG A 212 -11.32 19.45 7.95
CA ARG A 212 -12.13 18.26 7.76
C ARG A 212 -13.42 18.62 7.06
N VAL A 213 -13.68 17.98 5.94
CA VAL A 213 -14.98 18.08 5.26
C VAL A 213 -15.81 16.88 5.71
N GLU A 214 -16.85 17.14 6.51
CA GLU A 214 -17.79 16.09 6.92
C GLU A 214 -18.61 15.58 5.74
N GLY A 215 -19.02 14.31 5.82
CA GLY A 215 -19.87 13.68 4.83
C GLY A 215 -19.29 12.43 4.21
N LEU A 216 -19.95 11.96 3.17
CA LEU A 216 -19.59 10.75 2.43
C LEU A 216 -18.74 11.13 1.21
N SER A 217 -17.70 10.35 0.99
CA SER A 217 -16.90 10.39 -0.25
C SER A 217 -16.81 9.00 -0.85
N VAL A 218 -16.72 8.94 -2.19
CA VAL A 218 -16.56 7.70 -2.96
C VAL A 218 -15.28 7.79 -3.76
N MET A 219 -14.52 6.71 -3.78
CA MET A 219 -13.29 6.58 -4.55
C MET A 219 -13.40 5.41 -5.51
N LEU A 220 -12.95 5.62 -6.73
CA LEU A 220 -12.80 4.60 -7.75
C LEU A 220 -11.40 4.69 -8.32
N GLY A 221 -10.83 3.57 -8.74
CA GLY A 221 -9.52 3.60 -9.35
C GLY A 221 -9.18 2.30 -10.05
N GLY A 222 -8.12 2.36 -10.84
CA GLY A 222 -7.59 1.19 -11.50
C GLY A 222 -6.19 1.46 -12.03
N ASP A 223 -5.43 0.38 -12.18
CA ASP A 223 -4.10 0.44 -12.74
C ASP A 223 -3.68 -0.87 -13.40
N ILE A 224 -2.68 -0.76 -14.25
CA ILE A 224 -2.00 -1.88 -14.88
C ILE A 224 -0.49 -1.71 -14.71
N ALA A 225 0.18 -2.78 -14.35
CA ALA A 225 1.63 -2.83 -14.22
C ALA A 225 2.25 -3.83 -15.20
N LYS A 226 3.37 -3.45 -15.81
CA LYS A 226 4.32 -4.39 -16.41
C LYS A 226 5.32 -4.76 -15.33
N VAL A 227 5.40 -6.04 -15.01
CA VAL A 227 6.33 -6.61 -14.03
C VAL A 227 7.51 -7.22 -14.78
N TYR A 228 8.71 -6.87 -14.39
CA TYR A 228 9.95 -7.35 -14.98
C TYR A 228 10.61 -8.39 -14.09
N ASP A 229 10.41 -8.29 -12.77
CA ASP A 229 10.98 -9.20 -11.79
C ASP A 229 10.19 -9.17 -10.48
N SER A 230 10.23 -10.29 -9.72
CA SER A 230 9.62 -10.39 -8.40
C SER A 230 10.32 -11.46 -7.56
N GLU A 231 10.96 -11.06 -6.48
CA GLU A 231 11.63 -11.94 -5.50
C GLU A 231 10.64 -12.81 -4.68
N TYR A 232 9.34 -12.57 -4.87
CA TYR A 232 8.28 -13.39 -4.27
C TYR A 232 7.96 -14.66 -5.06
N PHE A 233 8.70 -14.92 -6.15
CA PHE A 233 8.64 -16.13 -6.97
C PHE A 233 10.05 -16.65 -7.22
N LEU A 234 10.33 -17.89 -6.82
CA LEU A 234 11.63 -18.48 -7.07
C LEU A 234 11.70 -19.08 -8.48
N ALA A 235 12.84 -18.92 -9.14
CA ALA A 235 13.07 -19.54 -10.46
C ALA A 235 13.02 -21.08 -10.44
N THR A 236 13.05 -21.69 -9.24
CA THR A 236 12.94 -23.13 -9.03
C THR A 236 11.50 -23.61 -8.85
N ASP A 237 10.53 -22.70 -8.72
CA ASP A 237 9.12 -23.05 -8.56
C ASP A 237 8.52 -23.48 -9.91
N ALA A 238 7.53 -24.37 -9.86
CA ALA A 238 6.87 -24.89 -11.07
C ALA A 238 5.74 -23.97 -11.57
N ILE A 239 5.76 -22.68 -11.18
CA ILE A 239 4.78 -21.67 -11.55
C ILE A 239 5.41 -20.58 -12.40
N THR A 240 4.62 -19.96 -13.26
CA THR A 240 5.05 -18.93 -14.20
C THR A 240 4.49 -17.56 -13.79
N PRO A 241 5.30 -16.63 -13.23
CA PRO A 241 4.80 -15.30 -12.90
C PRO A 241 4.24 -14.57 -14.13
N THR A 242 3.09 -13.92 -13.99
CA THR A 242 2.57 -13.06 -15.05
C THR A 242 3.39 -11.78 -15.15
N ASP A 243 3.63 -11.34 -16.37
CA ASP A 243 4.35 -10.10 -16.65
C ASP A 243 3.46 -8.85 -16.58
N THR A 244 2.16 -9.05 -16.39
CA THR A 244 1.15 -7.98 -16.35
C THR A 244 0.24 -8.18 -15.15
N ARG A 245 0.16 -7.17 -14.27
CA ARG A 245 -0.77 -7.18 -13.13
C ARG A 245 -1.78 -6.05 -13.26
N ARG A 246 -3.01 -6.32 -12.88
CA ARG A 246 -4.14 -5.38 -12.97
C ARG A 246 -4.81 -5.25 -11.62
N ARG A 247 -5.23 -4.04 -11.29
CA ARG A 247 -6.03 -3.75 -10.09
C ARG A 247 -7.20 -2.85 -10.45
N LEU A 248 -8.37 -3.16 -9.90
CA LEU A 248 -9.52 -2.27 -9.88
C LEU A 248 -9.95 -2.07 -8.43
N ARG A 249 -10.28 -0.85 -8.04
CA ARG A 249 -10.61 -0.51 -6.66
C ARG A 249 -11.80 0.42 -6.57
N ALA A 250 -12.59 0.21 -5.52
CA ALA A 250 -13.66 1.10 -5.12
C ALA A 250 -13.60 1.25 -3.60
N GLY A 251 -13.96 2.43 -3.10
CA GLY A 251 -13.96 2.69 -1.67
C GLY A 251 -14.98 3.74 -1.29
N MET A 252 -15.44 3.66 -0.05
CA MET A 252 -16.30 4.65 0.59
C MET A 252 -15.61 5.18 1.84
N HIS A 253 -15.63 6.48 2.00
CA HIS A 253 -15.11 7.16 3.17
C HIS A 253 -16.22 8.01 3.78
N TRP A 254 -16.43 7.86 5.07
CA TRP A 254 -17.33 8.70 5.86
C TRP A 254 -16.55 9.48 6.90
N GLN A 255 -16.76 10.80 6.93
CA GLN A 255 -16.17 11.72 7.89
C GLN A 255 -17.29 12.33 8.73
N GLY A 256 -17.30 12.04 10.02
CA GLY A 256 -18.10 12.73 11.02
C GLY A 256 -17.25 13.67 11.86
N ALA A 257 -17.86 14.33 12.85
CA ALA A 257 -17.20 15.29 13.71
C ALA A 257 -16.02 14.68 14.51
N GLN A 258 -16.17 13.45 15.00
CA GLN A 258 -15.17 12.77 15.86
C GLN A 258 -14.75 11.40 15.32
N SER A 259 -15.26 10.99 14.18
CA SER A 259 -15.00 9.66 13.64
C SER A 259 -14.78 9.71 12.14
N GLU A 260 -13.94 8.81 11.67
CA GLU A 260 -13.61 8.62 10.26
C GLU A 260 -13.60 7.13 9.98
N VAL A 261 -14.33 6.71 8.97
CA VAL A 261 -14.39 5.31 8.53
C VAL A 261 -14.12 5.25 7.04
N PHE A 262 -13.22 4.38 6.65
CA PHE A 262 -13.00 4.00 5.27
C PHE A 262 -13.18 2.50 5.11
N TYR A 263 -13.89 2.10 4.08
CA TYR A 263 -13.94 0.73 3.59
C TYR A 263 -13.78 0.73 2.06
N GLY A 264 -12.90 -0.14 1.57
CA GLY A 264 -12.63 -0.30 0.14
C GLY A 264 -12.49 -1.74 -0.26
N LEU A 265 -12.84 -2.04 -1.51
CA LEU A 265 -12.60 -3.31 -2.16
C LEU A 265 -11.60 -3.12 -3.30
N THR A 266 -10.70 -4.08 -3.45
CA THR A 266 -9.74 -4.12 -4.55
C THR A 266 -9.76 -5.49 -5.20
N TRP A 267 -10.13 -5.55 -6.47
CA TRP A 267 -9.95 -6.70 -7.32
C TRP A 267 -8.50 -6.74 -7.83
N LEU A 268 -7.84 -7.87 -7.65
CA LEU A 268 -6.50 -8.17 -8.14
C LEU A 268 -6.58 -9.22 -9.24
N GLY A 269 -6.01 -8.94 -10.40
CA GLY A 269 -5.79 -9.95 -11.44
C GLY A 269 -4.73 -10.97 -11.01
N LYS A 270 -4.64 -12.06 -11.76
CA LYS A 270 -3.68 -13.14 -11.50
C LYS A 270 -2.24 -12.65 -11.48
N GLU A 271 -1.44 -13.20 -10.57
CA GLU A 271 0.00 -12.90 -10.44
C GLU A 271 0.89 -13.98 -11.05
N PHE A 272 0.33 -15.18 -11.33
CA PHE A 272 0.99 -16.27 -12.02
C PHE A 272 -0.01 -17.04 -12.91
N GLU A 273 0.47 -17.71 -13.94
CA GLU A 273 -0.40 -18.33 -14.96
C GLU A 273 -1.25 -19.48 -14.40
N GLU A 274 -0.70 -20.25 -13.46
CA GLU A 274 -1.35 -21.39 -12.84
C GLU A 274 -2.36 -20.98 -11.75
N GLN A 275 -2.42 -19.69 -11.38
CA GLN A 275 -3.38 -19.16 -10.42
C GLN A 275 -4.82 -19.37 -10.98
N PRO A 276 -5.69 -20.12 -10.28
CA PRO A 276 -6.99 -20.49 -10.84
C PRO A 276 -7.94 -19.30 -11.04
N ASP A 277 -7.95 -18.39 -10.07
CA ASP A 277 -8.89 -17.27 -10.03
C ASP A 277 -8.18 -15.94 -9.74
N GLU A 278 -8.89 -14.85 -9.92
CA GLU A 278 -8.56 -13.53 -9.39
C GLU A 278 -8.90 -13.47 -7.89
N GLN A 279 -8.55 -12.35 -7.24
CA GLN A 279 -8.75 -12.15 -5.81
C GLN A 279 -9.42 -10.80 -5.53
N VAL A 280 -10.25 -10.74 -4.48
CA VAL A 280 -10.79 -9.48 -3.97
C VAL A 280 -10.34 -9.29 -2.52
N LEU A 281 -9.67 -8.16 -2.27
CA LEU A 281 -9.25 -7.73 -0.94
C LEU A 281 -10.18 -6.64 -0.41
N GLY A 282 -10.50 -6.71 0.87
CA GLY A 282 -11.11 -5.62 1.61
C GLY A 282 -10.06 -4.79 2.34
N SER A 283 -10.24 -3.49 2.38
CA SER A 283 -9.39 -2.55 3.12
C SER A 283 -10.21 -1.70 4.06
N ILE A 284 -9.71 -1.49 5.29
CA ILE A 284 -10.41 -0.70 6.31
C ILE A 284 -9.46 0.29 7.00
N ASN A 285 -9.96 1.47 7.29
CA ASN A 285 -9.36 2.43 8.21
C ASN A 285 -10.45 2.97 9.13
N LEU A 286 -10.17 2.95 10.41
CA LEU A 286 -11.03 3.54 11.44
C LEU A 286 -10.20 4.52 12.27
N ARG A 287 -10.70 5.74 12.42
CA ARG A 287 -10.13 6.76 13.31
C ARG A 287 -11.21 7.31 14.21
N LEU A 288 -10.99 7.19 15.49
CA LEU A 288 -11.84 7.79 16.54
C LEU A 288 -11.02 8.87 17.23
N GLN A 289 -11.65 10.00 17.52
CA GLN A 289 -11.09 11.09 18.34
C GLN A 289 -11.95 11.21 19.59
N PHE A 290 -11.28 11.09 20.72
CA PHE A 290 -11.88 11.23 22.05
C PHE A 290 -11.51 12.57 22.66
#